data_a3f44131728ff03386256a573b6cd576
#
_entry.id   a3f44131728ff03386256a573b6cd576
#
_cell.length_a   1.000
_cell.length_b   1.000
_cell.length_c   1.000
_cell.angle_alpha   90.00
_cell.angle_beta   90.00
_cell.angle_gamma   90.00
#
_symmetry.space_group_name_H-M   'P 1'
#
loop_
_entity.id
_entity.type
_entity.pdbx_description
1 polymer ?
#
loop_
_entity_poly.entity_id
_entity_poly.type
_entity_poly.pdbx_seq_one_letter_code
_entity_poly.pdbx_strand_id
1 'polypeptide(L)'
;MFRSLLVAFAICFSGSVLADVVIMSNGDKLTGRLDSVAGGSAILETTYAGVVRLDLSQIQSLQTDESFAVRLPAGVVEGFFSADGLQRLRTDAGDVDLTLTDIRSATQSRNQFTQFTTQWNARLDLALSLADGNTTAEASNVLLEADYANELNAHAITALVAKEEGEGLVTKDQLDIDYGYKRFISERWYGAANAEYFQDTLKDIDSRITVGAGVGVQFIDTSLENLASDLSISAVQEDINGESDIQPALRWGLDYQRFLNAKTIEIFHRQSILQLLERG
;
A
#
# COMPACT_ATOMS: atom_id res chain seq x y z
N MET A 1 -49.56 -14.47 -19.06
CA MET A 1 -49.01 -15.40 -18.06
C MET A 1 -47.74 -16.02 -18.62
N PHE A 2 -46.58 -15.39 -18.38
CA PHE A 2 -45.26 -15.97 -18.67
C PHE A 2 -44.41 -15.83 -17.41
N ARG A 3 -44.19 -16.95 -16.74
CA ARG A 3 -43.27 -17.06 -15.60
C ARG A 3 -41.88 -17.29 -16.15
N SER A 4 -41.02 -16.27 -16.10
CA SER A 4 -39.59 -16.39 -16.40
C SER A 4 -38.87 -17.00 -15.20
N LEU A 5 -38.37 -18.19 -15.41
CA LEU A 5 -37.55 -18.96 -14.48
C LEU A 5 -36.10 -18.40 -14.56
N LEU A 6 -35.66 -17.63 -13.56
CA LEU A 6 -34.31 -17.15 -13.42
C LEU A 6 -33.47 -18.24 -12.71
N VAL A 7 -32.74 -19.02 -13.49
CA VAL A 7 -31.76 -19.97 -12.96
C VAL A 7 -30.49 -19.22 -12.61
N ALA A 8 -30.26 -19.00 -11.33
CA ALA A 8 -29.01 -18.46 -10.81
C ALA A 8 -27.94 -19.59 -10.87
N PHE A 9 -27.00 -19.46 -11.80
CA PHE A 9 -25.83 -20.32 -11.90
C PHE A 9 -24.80 -19.85 -10.88
N ALA A 10 -24.80 -20.44 -9.68
CA ALA A 10 -23.76 -20.23 -8.69
C ALA A 10 -22.51 -21.02 -9.09
N ILE A 11 -21.55 -20.34 -9.69
CA ILE A 11 -20.22 -20.92 -9.92
C ILE A 11 -19.49 -20.86 -8.58
N CYS A 12 -19.45 -21.99 -7.87
CA CYS A 12 -18.53 -22.20 -6.76
C CYS A 12 -17.12 -22.35 -7.32
N PHE A 13 -16.35 -21.26 -7.34
CA PHE A 13 -14.90 -21.34 -7.47
C PHE A 13 -14.34 -21.86 -6.13
N SER A 14 -14.17 -23.17 -6.01
CA SER A 14 -13.33 -23.77 -4.98
C SER A 14 -11.87 -23.62 -5.41
N GLY A 15 -11.32 -22.43 -5.29
CA GLY A 15 -9.88 -22.22 -5.28
C GLY A 15 -9.34 -22.92 -4.04
N SER A 16 -8.40 -23.85 -4.19
CA SER A 16 -7.62 -24.36 -3.08
C SER A 16 -6.85 -23.17 -2.50
N VAL A 17 -7.32 -22.64 -1.38
CA VAL A 17 -6.55 -21.66 -0.60
C VAL A 17 -5.38 -22.47 -0.04
N LEU A 18 -4.22 -22.36 -0.68
CA LEU A 18 -2.95 -22.77 -0.10
C LEU A 18 -2.77 -21.90 1.13
N ALA A 19 -2.67 -22.50 2.29
CA ALA A 19 -2.57 -21.79 3.56
C ALA A 19 -1.33 -22.25 4.28
N ASP A 20 -0.53 -21.29 4.73
CA ASP A 20 0.61 -21.58 5.58
C ASP A 20 0.15 -22.25 6.88
N VAL A 21 1.01 -23.10 7.40
CA VAL A 21 0.73 -23.90 8.60
C VAL A 21 1.73 -23.58 9.69
N VAL A 22 1.22 -23.24 10.86
CA VAL A 22 2.01 -23.07 12.09
C VAL A 22 1.60 -24.12 13.09
N ILE A 23 2.55 -24.92 13.57
CA ILE A 23 2.35 -25.88 14.67
C ILE A 23 3.00 -25.29 15.91
N MET A 24 2.18 -25.14 16.95
CA MET A 24 2.63 -24.63 18.24
C MET A 24 3.24 -25.75 19.10
N SER A 25 4.07 -25.40 20.07
CA SER A 25 4.71 -26.36 20.97
C SER A 25 3.72 -27.16 21.85
N ASN A 26 2.50 -26.65 22.02
CA ASN A 26 1.40 -27.35 22.71
C ASN A 26 0.63 -28.31 21.78
N GLY A 27 1.00 -28.39 20.51
CA GLY A 27 0.36 -29.22 19.49
C GLY A 27 -0.78 -28.54 18.72
N ASP A 28 -1.14 -27.29 19.03
CA ASP A 28 -2.14 -26.55 18.28
C ASP A 28 -1.67 -26.30 16.84
N LYS A 29 -2.58 -26.41 15.89
CA LYS A 29 -2.33 -26.13 14.48
C LYS A 29 -3.12 -24.90 14.05
N LEU A 30 -2.40 -23.88 13.61
CA LEU A 30 -2.98 -22.68 13.03
C LEU A 30 -2.75 -22.67 11.52
N THR A 31 -3.75 -22.23 10.77
CA THR A 31 -3.68 -22.07 9.33
C THR A 31 -4.03 -20.64 8.96
N GLY A 32 -3.28 -20.09 8.02
CA GLY A 32 -3.45 -18.71 7.58
C GLY A 32 -2.38 -18.34 6.58
N ARG A 33 -2.13 -17.07 6.42
CA ARG A 33 -1.03 -16.52 5.63
C ARG A 33 0.02 -15.96 6.58
N LEU A 34 1.22 -16.49 6.55
CA LEU A 34 2.36 -15.91 7.28
C LEU A 34 2.74 -14.60 6.58
N ASP A 35 2.59 -13.49 7.27
CA ASP A 35 2.90 -12.17 6.74
C ASP A 35 4.38 -11.85 6.94
N SER A 36 4.88 -12.04 8.14
CA SER A 36 6.26 -11.72 8.49
C SER A 36 6.70 -12.35 9.80
N VAL A 37 8.01 -12.40 10.00
CA VAL A 37 8.65 -12.73 11.28
C VAL A 37 9.59 -11.59 11.63
N ALA A 38 9.44 -10.99 12.81
CA ALA A 38 10.31 -9.95 13.32
C ALA A 38 10.22 -9.83 14.86
N GLY A 39 11.33 -9.43 15.48
CA GLY A 39 11.37 -9.17 16.92
C GLY A 39 10.94 -10.38 17.79
N GLY A 40 11.28 -11.60 17.36
CA GLY A 40 10.92 -12.82 18.09
C GLY A 40 9.46 -13.25 17.93
N SER A 41 8.70 -12.63 17.03
CA SER A 41 7.29 -12.94 16.79
C SER A 41 7.02 -13.22 15.31
N ALA A 42 6.10 -14.14 15.04
CA ALA A 42 5.51 -14.36 13.72
C ALA A 42 4.12 -13.73 13.65
N ILE A 43 3.80 -13.10 12.51
CA ILE A 43 2.50 -12.51 12.23
C ILE A 43 1.78 -13.43 11.25
N LEU A 44 0.68 -14.01 11.70
CA LEU A 44 -0.17 -14.89 10.90
C LEU A 44 -1.53 -14.24 10.69
N GLU A 45 -1.93 -14.04 9.45
CA GLU A 45 -3.26 -13.58 9.10
C GLU A 45 -4.18 -14.78 8.89
N THR A 46 -5.24 -14.86 9.69
CA THR A 46 -6.20 -15.96 9.66
C THR A 46 -7.57 -15.48 9.24
N THR A 47 -8.35 -16.33 8.56
CA THR A 47 -9.72 -15.98 8.14
C THR A 47 -10.72 -15.94 9.29
N TYR A 48 -10.38 -16.57 10.42
CA TYR A 48 -11.30 -16.75 11.56
C TYR A 48 -10.94 -15.88 12.79
N ALA A 49 -9.68 -15.43 12.92
CA ALA A 49 -9.22 -14.63 14.07
C ALA A 49 -8.53 -13.32 13.64
N GLY A 50 -8.51 -13.00 12.34
CA GLY A 50 -7.77 -11.86 11.81
C GLY A 50 -6.26 -12.03 12.00
N VAL A 51 -5.56 -10.96 12.35
CA VAL A 51 -4.10 -10.96 12.54
C VAL A 51 -3.75 -11.52 13.92
N VAL A 52 -3.00 -12.62 13.96
CA VAL A 52 -2.54 -13.28 15.18
C VAL A 52 -1.03 -13.12 15.30
N ARG A 53 -0.57 -12.67 16.45
CA ARG A 53 0.86 -12.61 16.79
C ARG A 53 1.25 -13.84 17.60
N LEU A 54 2.27 -14.55 17.12
CA LEU A 54 2.77 -15.79 17.71
C LEU A 54 4.22 -15.59 18.17
N ASP A 55 4.55 -15.97 19.38
CA ASP A 55 5.93 -15.98 19.88
C ASP A 55 6.71 -17.13 19.22
N LEU A 56 7.84 -16.84 18.60
CA LEU A 56 8.68 -17.84 17.93
C LEU A 56 9.14 -18.96 18.86
N SER A 57 9.35 -18.67 20.13
CA SER A 57 9.74 -19.68 21.12
C SER A 57 8.63 -20.70 21.42
N GLN A 58 7.39 -20.38 21.10
CA GLN A 58 6.23 -21.25 21.26
C GLN A 58 5.84 -21.96 19.95
N ILE A 59 6.53 -21.69 18.85
CA ILE A 59 6.30 -22.35 17.58
C ILE A 59 7.21 -23.57 17.46
N GLN A 60 6.61 -24.72 17.21
CA GLN A 60 7.35 -25.96 16.94
C GLN A 60 7.81 -26.00 15.48
N SER A 61 6.93 -25.63 14.53
CA SER A 61 7.26 -25.62 13.12
C SER A 61 6.43 -24.63 12.32
N LEU A 62 7.06 -24.12 11.25
CA LEU A 62 6.46 -23.30 10.20
C LEU A 62 6.54 -24.04 8.87
N GLN A 63 5.47 -24.00 8.11
CA GLN A 63 5.43 -24.45 6.72
C GLN A 63 4.74 -23.40 5.89
N THR A 64 5.37 -22.98 4.77
CA THR A 64 4.83 -21.94 3.91
C THR A 64 4.78 -22.42 2.46
N ASP A 65 3.78 -21.92 1.75
CA ASP A 65 3.63 -22.14 0.32
C ASP A 65 4.34 -21.02 -0.48
N GLU A 66 4.70 -19.93 0.19
CA GLU A 66 5.40 -18.80 -0.41
C GLU A 66 6.84 -18.72 0.06
N SER A 67 7.71 -18.13 -0.78
CA SER A 67 9.11 -17.92 -0.47
C SER A 67 9.29 -16.70 0.45
N PHE A 68 10.24 -16.81 1.37
CA PHE A 68 10.61 -15.75 2.30
C PHE A 68 12.09 -15.40 2.19
N ALA A 69 12.41 -14.11 2.24
CA ALA A 69 13.76 -13.63 2.50
C ALA A 69 14.00 -13.67 4.01
N VAL A 70 14.73 -14.68 4.46
CA VAL A 70 14.99 -14.95 5.89
C VAL A 70 16.36 -14.41 6.27
N ARG A 71 16.40 -13.46 7.19
CA ARG A 71 17.64 -12.89 7.73
C ARG A 71 18.08 -13.69 8.95
N LEU A 72 19.16 -14.40 8.80
CA LEU A 72 19.87 -15.16 9.83
C LEU A 72 21.13 -14.42 10.30
N PRO A 73 21.78 -14.86 11.40
CA PRO A 73 23.07 -14.32 11.81
C PRO A 73 24.14 -14.40 10.73
N ALA A 74 24.09 -15.43 9.88
CA ALA A 74 25.04 -15.68 8.78
C ALA A 74 24.76 -14.88 7.51
N GLY A 75 23.58 -14.28 7.35
CA GLY A 75 23.19 -13.53 6.15
C GLY A 75 21.70 -13.67 5.83
N VAL A 76 21.33 -13.27 4.61
CA VAL A 76 19.97 -13.42 4.10
C VAL A 76 19.90 -14.64 3.18
N VAL A 77 18.92 -15.50 3.39
CA VAL A 77 18.65 -16.69 2.58
C VAL A 77 17.20 -16.65 2.13
N GLU A 78 16.93 -16.92 0.86
CA GLU A 78 15.59 -16.99 0.31
C GLU A 78 15.13 -18.43 0.17
N GLY A 79 13.88 -18.71 0.56
CA GLY A 79 13.32 -20.05 0.45
C GLY A 79 11.96 -20.19 1.16
N PHE A 80 11.43 -21.41 1.10
CA PHE A 80 10.16 -21.79 1.69
C PHE A 80 10.41 -22.44 3.07
N PHE A 81 9.64 -22.08 4.07
CA PHE A 81 9.66 -22.82 5.33
C PHE A 81 9.08 -24.22 5.14
N SER A 82 9.81 -25.22 5.57
CA SER A 82 9.45 -26.64 5.45
C SER A 82 9.70 -27.35 6.78
N ALA A 83 8.83 -28.28 7.13
CA ALA A 83 8.85 -28.97 8.41
C ALA A 83 8.68 -30.49 8.23
N ASP A 84 9.63 -31.14 7.57
CA ASP A 84 9.69 -32.60 7.45
C ASP A 84 10.53 -33.20 8.60
N GLY A 85 10.00 -33.09 9.83
CA GLY A 85 10.64 -33.55 11.08
C GLY A 85 11.57 -32.52 11.72
N LEU A 86 12.40 -31.82 10.95
CA LEU A 86 13.21 -30.66 11.37
C LEU A 86 12.72 -29.42 10.63
N GLN A 87 12.85 -28.28 11.28
CA GLN A 87 12.57 -27.00 10.62
C GLN A 87 13.68 -26.69 9.61
N ARG A 88 13.30 -26.44 8.37
CA ARG A 88 14.21 -26.15 7.26
C ARG A 88 13.71 -24.97 6.45
N LEU A 89 14.66 -24.37 5.74
CA LEU A 89 14.36 -23.46 4.64
C LEU A 89 14.74 -24.16 3.34
N ARG A 90 13.76 -24.48 2.51
CA ARG A 90 13.98 -25.06 1.18
C ARG A 90 14.33 -23.95 0.22
N THR A 91 15.54 -24.00 -0.35
CA THR A 91 16.06 -23.00 -1.27
C THR A 91 16.37 -23.65 -2.63
N ASP A 92 16.61 -22.81 -3.64
CA ASP A 92 17.06 -23.30 -4.96
C ASP A 92 18.44 -24.00 -4.91
N ALA A 93 19.25 -23.67 -3.91
CA ALA A 93 20.58 -24.26 -3.69
C ALA A 93 20.56 -25.51 -2.80
N GLY A 94 19.37 -25.88 -2.27
CA GLY A 94 19.18 -27.01 -1.35
C GLY A 94 18.57 -26.59 -0.01
N ASP A 95 18.31 -27.57 0.84
CA ASP A 95 17.69 -27.35 2.14
C ASP A 95 18.72 -26.82 3.16
N VAL A 96 18.34 -25.78 3.90
CA VAL A 96 19.11 -25.20 5.00
C VAL A 96 18.43 -25.52 6.31
N ASP A 97 19.12 -26.20 7.23
CA ASP A 97 18.57 -26.42 8.57
C ASP A 97 18.44 -25.09 9.33
N LEU A 98 17.30 -24.90 9.99
CA LEU A 98 16.90 -23.63 10.57
C LEU A 98 16.43 -23.81 12.00
N THR A 99 16.89 -22.95 12.90
CA THR A 99 16.27 -22.77 14.23
C THR A 99 15.42 -21.51 14.18
N LEU A 100 14.11 -21.64 14.50
CA LEU A 100 13.18 -20.51 14.40
C LEU A 100 13.60 -19.31 15.24
N THR A 101 14.20 -19.53 16.40
CA THR A 101 14.70 -18.46 17.28
C THR A 101 15.91 -17.71 16.76
N ASP A 102 16.62 -18.24 15.74
CA ASP A 102 17.75 -17.57 15.09
C ASP A 102 17.29 -16.59 14.00
N ILE A 103 16.01 -16.60 13.65
CA ILE A 103 15.45 -15.69 12.66
C ILE A 103 15.38 -14.28 13.24
N ARG A 104 16.17 -13.36 12.67
CA ARG A 104 16.10 -11.93 13.00
C ARG A 104 14.90 -11.26 12.34
N SER A 105 14.67 -11.61 11.08
CA SER A 105 13.45 -11.24 10.34
C SER A 105 13.23 -12.22 9.19
N ALA A 106 11.98 -12.44 8.84
CA ALA A 106 11.58 -13.08 7.59
C ALA A 106 10.45 -12.26 6.99
N THR A 107 10.61 -11.90 5.74
CA THR A 107 9.62 -11.19 4.95
C THR A 107 9.34 -12.02 3.71
N GLN A 108 8.10 -12.05 3.30
CA GLN A 108 7.72 -12.73 2.08
C GLN A 108 8.56 -12.18 0.92
N SER A 109 9.25 -13.07 0.19
CA SER A 109 9.92 -12.70 -1.05
C SER A 109 8.82 -12.46 -2.08
N ARG A 110 8.44 -11.21 -2.28
CA ARG A 110 7.55 -10.84 -3.36
C ARG A 110 8.30 -10.98 -4.67
N ASN A 111 8.21 -12.15 -5.29
CA ASN A 111 8.30 -12.20 -6.73
C ASN A 111 7.07 -11.48 -7.26
N GLN A 112 7.20 -10.20 -7.60
CA GLN A 112 6.11 -9.35 -8.11
C GLN A 112 5.41 -9.94 -9.35
N PHE A 113 5.95 -11.03 -9.92
CA PHE A 113 5.39 -11.70 -11.08
C PHE A 113 4.55 -12.97 -10.79
N THR A 114 4.45 -13.42 -9.54
CA THR A 114 3.79 -14.71 -9.25
C THR A 114 2.64 -14.71 -8.24
N GLN A 115 2.40 -13.63 -7.48
CA GLN A 115 1.31 -13.65 -6.50
C GLN A 115 0.70 -12.26 -6.24
N PHE A 116 0.00 -11.75 -7.23
CA PHE A 116 -0.94 -10.69 -6.98
C PHE A 116 -2.36 -11.24 -6.81
N THR A 117 -2.74 -11.42 -5.58
CA THR A 117 -4.15 -11.31 -5.25
C THR A 117 -4.54 -9.88 -5.58
N THR A 118 -5.51 -9.69 -6.46
CA THR A 118 -6.10 -8.37 -6.71
C THR A 118 -6.48 -7.76 -5.37
N GLN A 119 -5.82 -6.68 -4.99
CA GLN A 119 -6.10 -5.96 -3.76
C GLN A 119 -6.76 -4.63 -4.10
N TRP A 120 -7.82 -4.33 -3.40
CA TRP A 120 -8.39 -3.00 -3.42
C TRP A 120 -8.68 -2.53 -1.99
N ASN A 121 -8.42 -1.28 -1.71
CA ASN A 121 -8.74 -0.63 -0.46
C ASN A 121 -9.49 0.66 -0.77
N ALA A 122 -10.45 1.00 0.06
CA ALA A 122 -11.10 2.30 0.01
C ALA A 122 -11.33 2.80 1.43
N ARG A 123 -11.10 4.10 1.62
CA ARG A 123 -11.29 4.80 2.88
C ARG A 123 -12.04 6.10 2.62
N LEU A 124 -13.04 6.38 3.43
CA LEU A 124 -13.76 7.63 3.42
C LEU A 124 -13.72 8.23 4.82
N ASP A 125 -13.11 9.41 4.93
CA ASP A 125 -13.08 10.17 6.17
C ASP A 125 -13.98 11.40 6.02
N LEU A 126 -14.85 11.59 7.00
CA LEU A 126 -15.75 12.74 7.09
C LEU A 126 -15.45 13.46 8.41
N ALA A 127 -15.13 14.74 8.35
CA ALA A 127 -14.95 15.56 9.52
C ALA A 127 -15.85 16.80 9.44
N LEU A 128 -16.59 17.06 10.51
CA LEU A 128 -17.39 18.24 10.69
C LEU A 128 -17.04 18.87 12.04
N SER A 129 -16.74 20.17 12.04
CA SER A 129 -16.49 20.94 13.25
C SER A 129 -17.39 22.16 13.24
N LEU A 130 -18.16 22.34 14.31
CA LEU A 130 -19.04 23.48 14.51
C LEU A 130 -18.68 24.12 15.85
N ALA A 131 -18.37 25.41 15.86
CA ALA A 131 -18.11 26.16 17.05
C ALA A 131 -19.05 27.39 17.06
N ASP A 132 -19.77 27.58 18.16
CA ASP A 132 -20.67 28.71 18.38
C ASP A 132 -20.39 29.29 19.77
N GLY A 133 -20.12 30.60 19.84
CA GLY A 133 -19.76 31.29 21.05
C GLY A 133 -19.40 32.76 20.79
N ASN A 134 -18.29 33.21 21.36
CA ASN A 134 -17.75 34.55 21.07
C ASN A 134 -17.26 34.68 19.61
N THR A 135 -16.94 33.57 19.00
CA THR A 135 -16.61 33.41 17.57
C THR A 135 -17.40 32.22 17.00
N THR A 136 -17.91 32.39 15.80
CA THR A 136 -18.54 31.31 15.06
C THR A 136 -17.55 30.76 14.05
N ALA A 137 -17.39 29.43 14.01
CA ALA A 137 -16.58 28.76 13.01
C ALA A 137 -17.20 27.42 12.59
N GLU A 138 -17.20 27.17 11.31
CA GLU A 138 -17.65 25.91 10.70
C GLU A 138 -16.53 25.36 9.83
N ALA A 139 -16.25 24.06 9.94
CA ALA A 139 -15.30 23.38 9.07
C ALA A 139 -15.87 22.02 8.65
N SER A 140 -15.75 21.71 7.38
CA SER A 140 -16.11 20.41 6.83
C SER A 140 -15.01 19.89 5.91
N ASN A 141 -14.61 18.63 6.12
CA ASN A 141 -13.65 17.96 5.28
C ASN A 141 -14.17 16.59 4.87
N VAL A 142 -14.01 16.26 3.60
CA VAL A 142 -14.28 14.94 3.04
C VAL A 142 -13.02 14.46 2.34
N LEU A 143 -12.48 13.32 2.78
CA LEU A 143 -11.34 12.67 2.15
C LEU A 143 -11.75 11.27 1.69
N LEU A 144 -11.61 11.02 0.40
CA LEU A 144 -11.73 9.69 -0.20
C LEU A 144 -10.34 9.24 -0.66
N GLU A 145 -9.95 8.06 -0.25
CA GLU A 145 -8.77 7.37 -0.76
C GLU A 145 -9.20 6.00 -1.28
N ALA A 146 -8.75 5.63 -2.47
CA ALA A 146 -8.99 4.30 -3.03
C ALA A 146 -7.77 3.82 -3.79
N ASP A 147 -7.36 2.59 -3.50
CA ASP A 147 -6.22 1.92 -4.11
C ASP A 147 -6.68 0.61 -4.75
N TYR A 148 -6.17 0.33 -5.92
CA TYR A 148 -6.33 -0.93 -6.61
C TYR A 148 -4.98 -1.39 -7.14
N ALA A 149 -4.60 -2.62 -6.87
CA ALA A 149 -3.38 -3.22 -7.39
C ALA A 149 -3.62 -4.63 -7.89
N ASN A 150 -2.98 -4.97 -8.98
CA ASN A 150 -2.84 -6.33 -9.51
C ASN A 150 -1.38 -6.57 -9.93
N GLU A 151 -1.11 -7.74 -10.51
CA GLU A 151 0.26 -8.19 -10.85
C GLU A 151 1.13 -7.16 -11.58
N LEU A 152 0.55 -6.36 -12.44
CA LEU A 152 1.30 -5.44 -13.28
C LEU A 152 0.92 -3.98 -13.08
N ASN A 153 -0.21 -3.71 -12.44
CA ASN A 153 -0.77 -2.36 -12.40
C ASN A 153 -1.15 -1.98 -10.98
N ALA A 154 -0.86 -0.76 -10.60
CA ALA A 154 -1.38 -0.15 -9.39
C ALA A 154 -2.04 1.19 -9.73
N HIS A 155 -3.19 1.44 -9.13
CA HIS A 155 -3.96 2.66 -9.27
C HIS A 155 -4.22 3.22 -7.88
N ALA A 156 -4.09 4.52 -7.73
CA ALA A 156 -4.44 5.22 -6.52
C ALA A 156 -5.27 6.45 -6.90
N ILE A 157 -6.32 6.71 -6.15
CA ILE A 157 -7.12 7.93 -6.25
C ILE A 157 -7.30 8.53 -4.87
N THR A 158 -7.07 9.84 -4.78
CA THR A 158 -7.35 10.64 -3.58
C THR A 158 -8.25 11.79 -3.99
N ALA A 159 -9.32 12.05 -3.24
CA ALA A 159 -10.16 13.21 -3.45
C ALA A 159 -10.42 13.90 -2.10
N LEU A 160 -10.09 15.17 -2.02
CA LEU A 160 -10.27 16.01 -0.84
C LEU A 160 -11.19 17.19 -1.17
N VAL A 161 -12.25 17.35 -0.39
CA VAL A 161 -13.05 18.57 -0.35
C VAL A 161 -12.90 19.18 1.05
N ALA A 162 -12.45 20.42 1.13
CA ALA A 162 -12.28 21.12 2.40
C ALA A 162 -12.92 22.49 2.33
N LYS A 163 -13.85 22.75 3.26
CA LYS A 163 -14.52 24.07 3.42
C LYS A 163 -14.45 24.51 4.86
N GLU A 164 -14.06 25.78 5.05
CA GLU A 164 -14.02 26.41 6.37
C GLU A 164 -14.63 27.82 6.26
N GLU A 165 -15.40 28.18 7.26
CA GLU A 165 -16.01 29.51 7.42
C GLU A 165 -15.79 29.98 8.86
N GLY A 166 -15.37 31.22 9.00
CA GLY A 166 -15.21 31.87 10.30
C GLY A 166 -15.80 33.28 10.30
N GLU A 167 -16.61 33.61 11.29
CA GLU A 167 -17.29 34.91 11.40
C GLU A 167 -18.09 35.31 10.14
N GLY A 168 -18.69 34.32 9.44
CA GLY A 168 -19.42 34.52 8.19
C GLY A 168 -18.53 34.78 6.96
N LEU A 169 -17.22 34.58 7.08
CA LEU A 169 -16.26 34.65 5.98
C LEU A 169 -15.71 33.27 5.65
N VAL A 170 -15.71 32.92 4.38
CA VAL A 170 -15.08 31.70 3.90
C VAL A 170 -13.56 31.85 4.06
N THR A 171 -12.94 30.95 4.82
CA THR A 171 -11.49 30.91 5.09
C THR A 171 -10.79 29.76 4.38
N LYS A 172 -11.55 28.79 3.84
CA LYS A 172 -11.06 27.71 2.97
C LYS A 172 -12.16 27.20 2.06
N ASP A 173 -11.88 27.02 0.79
CA ASP A 173 -12.74 26.38 -0.18
C ASP A 173 -11.87 25.71 -1.24
N GLN A 174 -11.57 24.43 -1.02
CA GLN A 174 -10.58 23.67 -1.76
C GLN A 174 -11.18 22.36 -2.27
N LEU A 175 -10.89 22.02 -3.50
CA LEU A 175 -11.09 20.72 -4.12
C LEU A 175 -9.75 20.22 -4.66
N ASP A 176 -9.39 18.99 -4.30
CA ASP A 176 -8.16 18.35 -4.74
C ASP A 176 -8.49 16.90 -5.15
N ILE A 177 -8.15 16.51 -6.37
CA ILE A 177 -8.36 15.16 -6.88
C ILE A 177 -7.06 14.71 -7.53
N ASP A 178 -6.44 13.70 -6.93
CA ASP A 178 -5.23 13.07 -7.44
C ASP A 178 -5.53 11.67 -7.98
N TYR A 179 -4.96 11.34 -9.12
CA TYR A 179 -4.94 10.00 -9.66
C TYR A 179 -3.51 9.60 -10.03
N GLY A 180 -3.07 8.48 -9.49
CA GLY A 180 -1.79 7.86 -9.77
C GLY A 180 -1.96 6.49 -10.44
N TYR A 181 -1.14 6.22 -11.43
CA TYR A 181 -1.04 4.93 -12.10
C TYR A 181 0.42 4.48 -12.14
N LYS A 182 0.67 3.22 -11.79
CA LYS A 182 1.96 2.56 -11.94
C LYS A 182 1.79 1.29 -12.75
N ARG A 183 2.67 1.07 -13.74
CA ARG A 183 2.79 -0.18 -14.48
C ARG A 183 4.17 -0.77 -14.23
N PHE A 184 4.22 -1.90 -13.55
CA PHE A 184 5.46 -2.62 -13.31
C PHE A 184 5.96 -3.26 -14.60
N ILE A 185 7.21 -2.97 -14.96
CA ILE A 185 7.91 -3.47 -16.16
C ILE A 185 8.83 -4.62 -15.73
N SER A 186 9.37 -4.54 -14.51
CA SER A 186 10.19 -5.55 -13.87
C SER A 186 10.02 -5.47 -12.35
N GLU A 187 10.67 -6.32 -11.59
CA GLU A 187 10.66 -6.30 -10.11
C GLU A 187 11.07 -4.96 -9.50
N ARG A 188 11.85 -4.14 -10.23
CA ARG A 188 12.38 -2.88 -9.74
C ARG A 188 11.88 -1.67 -10.51
N TRP A 189 11.56 -1.82 -11.78
CA TRP A 189 11.24 -0.67 -12.63
C TRP A 189 9.74 -0.61 -12.92
N TYR A 190 9.18 0.57 -12.84
CA TYR A 190 7.81 0.83 -13.24
C TYR A 190 7.70 2.11 -14.07
N GLY A 191 6.75 2.12 -15.01
CA GLY A 191 6.25 3.34 -15.61
C GLY A 191 5.23 3.98 -14.68
N ALA A 192 5.25 5.29 -14.53
CA ALA A 192 4.30 6.06 -13.73
C ALA A 192 3.55 7.05 -14.60
N ALA A 193 2.27 7.28 -14.29
CA ALA A 193 1.48 8.39 -14.83
C ALA A 193 0.66 8.99 -13.69
N ASN A 194 0.44 10.29 -13.72
CA ASN A 194 -0.37 10.99 -12.75
C ASN A 194 -1.25 12.05 -13.43
N ALA A 195 -2.40 12.30 -12.83
CA ALA A 195 -3.28 13.39 -13.14
C ALA A 195 -3.80 14.00 -11.84
N GLU A 196 -3.76 15.31 -11.74
CA GLU A 196 -4.21 16.07 -10.58
C GLU A 196 -5.16 17.17 -11.06
N TYR A 197 -6.24 17.39 -10.35
CA TYR A 197 -7.11 18.53 -10.46
C TYR A 197 -7.17 19.25 -9.12
N PHE A 198 -6.81 20.49 -9.11
CA PHE A 198 -6.81 21.34 -7.92
C PHE A 198 -7.59 22.62 -8.16
N GLN A 199 -8.39 23.04 -7.20
CA GLN A 199 -9.10 24.30 -7.17
C GLN A 199 -9.01 24.88 -5.75
N ASP A 200 -8.77 26.19 -5.66
CA ASP A 200 -8.74 26.93 -4.38
C ASP A 200 -9.24 28.36 -4.64
N THR A 201 -10.50 28.60 -4.29
CA THR A 201 -11.17 29.88 -4.54
C THR A 201 -10.58 31.03 -3.75
N LEU A 202 -9.88 30.77 -2.64
CA LEU A 202 -9.25 31.80 -1.82
C LEU A 202 -7.87 32.23 -2.33
N LYS A 203 -7.26 31.40 -3.15
CA LYS A 203 -6.01 31.71 -3.82
C LYS A 203 -6.19 32.22 -5.25
N ASP A 204 -7.46 32.50 -5.64
CA ASP A 204 -7.83 32.87 -7.00
C ASP A 204 -7.42 31.82 -8.05
N ILE A 205 -7.26 30.54 -7.63
CA ILE A 205 -6.98 29.43 -8.53
C ILE A 205 -8.33 28.84 -8.94
N ASP A 206 -8.79 29.21 -10.13
CA ASP A 206 -10.03 28.70 -10.73
C ASP A 206 -9.91 27.20 -11.03
N SER A 207 -8.77 26.82 -11.60
CA SER A 207 -8.37 25.41 -11.74
C SER A 207 -6.87 25.28 -12.01
N ARG A 208 -6.30 24.19 -11.50
CA ARG A 208 -4.97 23.71 -11.88
C ARG A 208 -5.08 22.24 -12.28
N ILE A 209 -4.68 21.91 -13.50
CA ILE A 209 -4.63 20.55 -14.01
C ILE A 209 -3.17 20.20 -14.22
N THR A 210 -2.71 19.14 -13.57
CA THR A 210 -1.36 18.58 -13.75
C THR A 210 -1.49 17.19 -14.35
N VAL A 211 -0.81 16.94 -15.47
CA VAL A 211 -0.72 15.61 -16.07
C VAL A 211 0.74 15.28 -16.31
N GLY A 212 1.17 14.12 -15.85
CA GLY A 212 2.56 13.70 -15.93
C GLY A 212 2.74 12.23 -16.27
N ALA A 213 3.91 11.91 -16.83
CA ALA A 213 4.36 10.55 -17.03
C ALA A 213 5.86 10.44 -16.79
N GLY A 214 6.29 9.29 -16.30
CA GLY A 214 7.68 9.10 -15.93
C GLY A 214 8.03 7.64 -15.65
N VAL A 215 9.15 7.47 -14.96
CA VAL A 215 9.66 6.15 -14.56
C VAL A 215 10.01 6.16 -13.08
N GLY A 216 9.85 5.03 -12.45
CA GLY A 216 10.20 4.87 -11.06
C GLY A 216 10.97 3.58 -10.81
N VAL A 217 11.61 3.57 -9.64
CA VAL A 217 12.39 2.43 -9.15
C VAL A 217 11.88 2.05 -7.78
N GLN A 218 11.59 0.77 -7.60
CA GLN A 218 11.33 0.13 -6.33
C GLN A 218 12.67 -0.36 -5.78
N PHE A 219 13.17 0.29 -4.73
CA PHE A 219 14.44 -0.10 -4.10
C PHE A 219 14.25 -1.22 -3.10
N ILE A 220 13.17 -1.15 -2.33
CA ILE A 220 12.80 -2.12 -1.30
C ILE A 220 11.30 -2.36 -1.43
N ASP A 221 10.90 -3.61 -1.54
CA ASP A 221 9.50 -4.05 -1.54
C ASP A 221 9.36 -5.32 -0.71
N THR A 222 9.05 -5.14 0.55
CA THR A 222 8.82 -6.23 1.51
C THR A 222 7.59 -5.93 2.34
N SER A 223 7.05 -6.93 3.04
CA SER A 223 5.93 -6.72 3.95
C SER A 223 6.26 -5.83 5.17
N LEU A 224 7.55 -5.58 5.44
CA LEU A 224 8.01 -4.74 6.55
C LEU A 224 8.62 -3.41 6.12
N GLU A 225 9.06 -3.28 4.88
CA GLU A 225 9.73 -2.07 4.41
C GLU A 225 9.46 -1.88 2.93
N ASN A 226 9.11 -0.67 2.56
CA ASN A 226 8.92 -0.22 1.19
C ASN A 226 9.75 1.04 0.96
N LEU A 227 10.44 1.11 -0.18
CA LEU A 227 11.15 2.30 -0.63
C LEU A 227 11.07 2.39 -2.14
N ALA A 228 10.40 3.42 -2.61
CA ALA A 228 10.25 3.72 -4.04
C ALA A 228 10.57 5.17 -4.33
N SER A 229 11.05 5.45 -5.53
CA SER A 229 11.24 6.81 -6.02
C SER A 229 10.89 6.87 -7.50
N ASP A 230 10.31 7.98 -7.94
CA ASP A 230 9.94 8.22 -9.33
C ASP A 230 10.38 9.62 -9.79
N LEU A 231 10.61 9.72 -11.09
CA LEU A 231 10.87 10.97 -11.80
C LEU A 231 9.96 11.05 -13.01
N SER A 232 9.23 12.15 -13.15
CA SER A 232 8.28 12.37 -14.24
C SER A 232 8.40 13.77 -14.84
N ILE A 233 7.99 13.86 -16.10
CA ILE A 233 7.77 15.12 -16.81
C ILE A 233 6.27 15.37 -16.78
N SER A 234 5.87 16.58 -16.42
CA SER A 234 4.48 16.99 -16.30
C SER A 234 4.20 18.25 -17.10
N ALA A 235 2.95 18.39 -17.53
CA ALA A 235 2.38 19.64 -17.99
C ALA A 235 1.42 20.15 -16.93
N VAL A 236 1.57 21.39 -16.51
CA VAL A 236 0.71 22.08 -15.56
C VAL A 236 -0.04 23.15 -16.29
N GLN A 237 -1.34 23.03 -16.37
CA GLN A 237 -2.23 24.10 -16.82
C GLN A 237 -2.85 24.74 -15.59
N GLU A 238 -2.70 26.04 -15.45
CA GLU A 238 -3.26 26.81 -14.35
C GLU A 238 -4.10 27.95 -14.90
N ASP A 239 -5.32 28.05 -14.39
CA ASP A 239 -6.26 29.12 -14.69
C ASP A 239 -6.41 29.98 -13.43
N ILE A 240 -5.95 31.23 -13.53
CA ILE A 240 -5.99 32.24 -12.45
C ILE A 240 -6.71 33.47 -12.98
N ASN A 241 -7.81 33.88 -12.33
CA ASN A 241 -8.60 35.06 -12.72
C ASN A 241 -9.01 35.08 -14.21
N GLY A 242 -9.25 33.90 -14.81
CA GLY A 242 -9.64 33.77 -16.20
C GLY A 242 -8.48 33.83 -17.20
N GLU A 243 -7.24 33.89 -16.75
CA GLU A 243 -6.04 33.72 -17.58
C GLU A 243 -5.51 32.29 -17.43
N SER A 244 -5.30 31.63 -18.56
CA SER A 244 -4.80 30.25 -18.62
C SER A 244 -3.36 30.21 -19.08
N ASP A 245 -2.48 29.53 -18.35
CA ASP A 245 -1.10 29.29 -18.75
C ASP A 245 -0.76 27.78 -18.65
N ILE A 246 0.08 27.30 -19.56
CA ILE A 246 0.56 25.91 -19.57
C ILE A 246 2.07 25.91 -19.43
N GLN A 247 2.57 25.28 -18.39
CA GLN A 247 4.00 25.21 -18.10
C GLN A 247 4.47 23.75 -17.99
N PRO A 248 5.63 23.41 -18.56
CA PRO A 248 6.27 22.13 -18.31
C PRO A 248 6.86 22.10 -16.91
N ALA A 249 6.86 20.92 -16.30
CA ALA A 249 7.41 20.72 -14.98
C ALA A 249 8.17 19.38 -14.88
N LEU A 250 9.10 19.31 -13.94
CA LEU A 250 9.70 18.07 -13.47
C LEU A 250 9.11 17.74 -12.11
N ARG A 251 8.71 16.48 -11.91
CA ARG A 251 8.24 15.98 -10.63
C ARG A 251 9.15 14.86 -10.16
N TRP A 252 9.59 14.96 -8.93
CA TRP A 252 10.28 13.89 -8.23
C TRP A 252 9.47 13.43 -7.03
N GLY A 253 9.29 12.12 -6.89
CA GLY A 253 8.58 11.48 -5.80
C GLY A 253 9.47 10.54 -5.02
N LEU A 254 9.23 10.46 -3.71
CA LEU A 254 9.82 9.49 -2.79
C LEU A 254 8.73 8.95 -1.87
N ASP A 255 8.65 7.64 -1.77
CA ASP A 255 7.76 6.93 -0.86
C ASP A 255 8.59 5.95 -0.01
N TYR A 256 8.58 6.15 1.29
CA TYR A 256 9.23 5.30 2.26
C TYR A 256 8.24 4.89 3.34
N GLN A 257 8.20 3.60 3.63
CA GLN A 257 7.37 3.03 4.69
C GLN A 257 8.15 1.91 5.38
N ARG A 258 8.12 1.87 6.70
CA ARG A 258 8.74 0.81 7.47
C ARG A 258 7.93 0.46 8.71
N PHE A 259 7.67 -0.84 8.85
CA PHE A 259 7.05 -1.38 10.06
C PHE A 259 8.12 -1.89 11.03
N LEU A 260 7.99 -1.51 12.28
CA LEU A 260 8.84 -1.95 13.39
C LEU A 260 8.03 -2.76 14.39
N ASN A 261 8.74 -3.52 15.24
CA ASN A 261 8.17 -4.28 16.34
C ASN A 261 6.96 -5.12 15.92
N ALA A 262 7.16 -5.98 14.89
CA ALA A 262 6.12 -6.84 14.32
C ALA A 262 4.85 -6.04 13.95
N LYS A 263 5.01 -4.99 13.14
CA LYS A 263 3.96 -4.10 12.63
C LYS A 263 3.20 -3.29 13.69
N THR A 264 3.73 -3.17 14.92
CA THR A 264 3.12 -2.34 15.96
C THR A 264 3.39 -0.85 15.74
N ILE A 265 4.52 -0.50 15.12
CA ILE A 265 4.93 0.86 14.83
C ILE A 265 5.16 0.97 13.34
N GLU A 266 4.55 1.96 12.73
CA GLU A 266 4.77 2.34 11.34
C GLU A 266 5.50 3.67 11.29
N ILE A 267 6.57 3.73 10.50
CA ILE A 267 7.28 4.95 10.13
C ILE A 267 7.09 5.13 8.64
N PHE A 268 6.59 6.28 8.22
CA PHE A 268 6.43 6.58 6.80
C PHE A 268 6.92 7.99 6.48
N HIS A 269 7.35 8.16 5.25
CA HIS A 269 7.73 9.45 4.67
C HIS A 269 7.35 9.46 3.21
N ARG A 270 6.47 10.39 2.82
CA ARG A 270 6.10 10.64 1.44
C ARG A 270 6.47 12.07 1.08
N GLN A 271 7.13 12.23 -0.05
CA GLN A 271 7.55 13.53 -0.56
C GLN A 271 7.32 13.59 -2.05
N SER A 272 6.78 14.73 -2.50
CA SER A 272 6.67 15.09 -3.91
C SER A 272 7.19 16.50 -4.10
N ILE A 273 8.08 16.68 -5.05
CA ILE A 273 8.61 17.97 -5.45
C ILE A 273 8.27 18.18 -6.90
N LEU A 274 7.54 19.26 -7.21
CA LEU A 274 7.22 19.70 -8.55
C LEU A 274 8.00 20.99 -8.83
N GLN A 275 8.84 20.98 -9.85
CA GLN A 275 9.62 22.11 -10.30
C GLN A 275 9.11 22.56 -11.67
N LEU A 276 8.47 23.71 -11.73
CA LEU A 276 8.12 24.36 -13.01
C LEU A 276 9.39 24.73 -13.77
N LEU A 277 9.38 24.48 -15.06
CA LEU A 277 10.47 24.82 -15.96
C LEU A 277 10.12 26.14 -16.64
N GLU A 278 10.84 27.20 -16.29
CA GLU A 278 10.66 28.51 -16.94
C GLU A 278 10.95 28.40 -18.44
N ARG A 279 10.10 28.99 -19.25
CA ARG A 279 10.41 29.25 -20.65
C ARG A 279 11.41 30.39 -20.68
N GLY A 280 12.69 30.08 -21.01
CA GLY A 280 13.74 31.07 -21.22
C GLY A 280 13.45 32.02 -22.39
#